data_1cd6e97e8836c86d1fdccb0952658c1f
#
_entry.id   1cd6e97e8836c86d1fdccb0952658c1f
#
_cell.length_a   1.000
_cell.length_b   1.000
_cell.length_c   1.000
_cell.angle_alpha   90.00
_cell.angle_beta   90.00
_cell.angle_gamma   90.00
#
_symmetry.space_group_name_H-M   'P 1'
#
loop_
_entity.id
_entity.type
_entity.pdbx_description
1 polymer ?
#
loop_
_entity_poly.entity_id
_entity_poly.type
_entity_poly.pdbx_seq_one_letter_code
_entity_poly.pdbx_strand_id
1 'polypeptide(L)'
;MPNELLRTIIAIGFPYLLLKFFIFLLGAGLFKASITIYFWFPGPIAFLLIFALASWALLYIHSMLGYAVYQYHAELGYGIDAEQIMNNENVQQVHEIRKLAHADVYIQEGRFDDAESALYEAAKNPQYSSQALERLIKLNMARKNPVATVKAARAYYEQKDLFKHAPKALALYQEIDSFEPRFKPMNANARAVLIGAVRNPKLLPVVEKLATDMQEKLEQDPDLAKALSAEAKFYAEVMNDDDKAIDLLKQLLDKFPHGSHKIEAEKLLGVCMNMKQTLSPNP
;
A
#
# COMPACT_ATOMS: atom_id res chain seq x y z
N MET A 1 -8.34 41.70 -12.16
CA MET A 1 -7.92 40.70 -13.16
C MET A 1 -6.50 40.90 -13.75
N PRO A 2 -6.02 42.08 -14.17
CA PRO A 2 -4.62 42.21 -14.64
C PRO A 2 -3.58 41.91 -13.55
N ASN A 3 -3.91 42.19 -12.30
CA ASN A 3 -2.99 41.93 -11.16
C ASN A 3 -2.74 40.44 -10.86
N GLU A 4 -3.70 39.57 -11.15
CA GLU A 4 -3.56 38.12 -10.95
C GLU A 4 -2.59 37.51 -11.98
N LEU A 5 -2.70 37.95 -13.25
CA LEU A 5 -1.78 37.55 -14.32
C LEU A 5 -0.34 38.00 -14.04
N LEU A 6 -0.16 39.22 -13.54
CA LEU A 6 1.17 39.72 -13.13
C LEU A 6 1.72 38.94 -11.97
N ARG A 7 0.90 38.60 -10.97
CA ARG A 7 1.30 37.79 -9.82
C ARG A 7 1.75 36.39 -10.25
N THR A 8 1.01 35.75 -11.19
CA THR A 8 1.36 34.46 -11.76
C THR A 8 2.70 34.50 -12.51
N ILE A 9 2.92 35.55 -13.33
CA ILE A 9 4.17 35.73 -14.07
C ILE A 9 5.35 35.91 -13.13
N ILE A 10 5.18 36.67 -12.04
CA ILE A 10 6.24 36.93 -11.05
C ILE A 10 6.51 35.66 -10.23
N ALA A 11 5.48 34.90 -9.84
CA ALA A 11 5.60 33.70 -9.02
C ALA A 11 6.31 32.55 -9.77
N ILE A 12 5.97 32.30 -11.03
CA ILE A 12 6.58 31.23 -11.84
C ILE A 12 7.90 31.70 -12.50
N GLY A 13 8.04 33.01 -12.78
CA GLY A 13 9.25 33.58 -13.34
C GLY A 13 9.58 33.11 -14.77
N PHE A 14 10.88 32.89 -15.03
CA PHE A 14 11.38 32.49 -16.36
C PHE A 14 10.72 31.25 -16.98
N PRO A 15 10.41 30.16 -16.24
CA PRO A 15 9.70 29.01 -16.79
C PRO A 15 8.34 29.33 -17.42
N TYR A 16 7.60 30.32 -16.90
CA TYR A 16 6.35 30.77 -17.50
C TYR A 16 6.53 31.40 -18.88
N LEU A 17 7.58 32.18 -19.07
CA LEU A 17 7.93 32.76 -20.37
C LEU A 17 8.31 31.68 -21.37
N LEU A 18 9.08 30.67 -20.90
CA LEU A 18 9.44 29.52 -21.71
C LEU A 18 8.21 28.71 -22.16
N LEU A 19 7.29 28.44 -21.24
CA LEU A 19 6.03 27.76 -21.53
C LEU A 19 5.20 28.52 -22.58
N LYS A 20 5.06 29.83 -22.42
CA LYS A 20 4.37 30.69 -23.41
C LYS A 20 5.05 30.67 -24.77
N PHE A 21 6.36 30.68 -24.79
CA PHE A 21 7.13 30.60 -26.03
C PHE A 21 6.92 29.25 -26.75
N PHE A 22 6.88 28.15 -26.02
CA PHE A 22 6.58 26.83 -26.60
C PHE A 22 5.14 26.75 -27.14
N ILE A 23 4.16 27.29 -26.42
CA ILE A 23 2.77 27.34 -26.88
C ILE A 23 2.67 28.18 -28.17
N PHE A 24 3.39 29.29 -28.23
CA PHE A 24 3.46 30.12 -29.43
C PHE A 24 4.08 29.39 -30.62
N LEU A 25 5.21 28.71 -30.43
CA LEU A 25 5.87 27.88 -31.44
C LEU A 25 4.97 26.75 -31.95
N LEU A 26 4.25 26.10 -31.04
CA LEU A 26 3.29 25.04 -31.37
C LEU A 26 2.15 25.62 -32.23
N GLY A 27 1.60 26.78 -31.87
CA GLY A 27 0.57 27.47 -32.62
C GLY A 27 1.03 27.87 -34.04
N ALA A 28 2.24 28.43 -34.15
CA ALA A 28 2.82 28.80 -35.43
C ALA A 28 3.09 27.54 -36.32
N GLY A 29 3.55 26.47 -35.72
CA GLY A 29 3.76 25.18 -36.39
C GLY A 29 2.44 24.59 -36.90
N LEU A 30 1.40 24.60 -36.07
CA LEU A 30 0.06 24.17 -36.44
C LEU A 30 -0.52 24.97 -37.61
N PHE A 31 -0.38 26.27 -37.54
CA PHE A 31 -0.84 27.15 -38.61
C PHE A 31 -0.17 26.81 -39.95
N LYS A 32 1.16 26.69 -39.94
CA LYS A 32 1.93 26.28 -41.11
C LYS A 32 1.53 24.88 -41.62
N ALA A 33 1.40 23.92 -40.73
CA ALA A 33 0.98 22.56 -41.09
C ALA A 33 -0.43 22.54 -41.70
N SER A 34 -1.37 23.29 -41.10
CA SER A 34 -2.74 23.39 -41.63
C SER A 34 -2.79 23.95 -43.04
N ILE A 35 -2.02 25.00 -43.35
CA ILE A 35 -1.91 25.55 -44.68
C ILE A 35 -1.37 24.50 -45.67
N THR A 36 -0.29 23.79 -45.26
CA THR A 36 0.32 22.75 -46.09
C THR A 36 -0.68 21.62 -46.37
N ILE A 37 -1.39 21.11 -45.36
CA ILE A 37 -2.41 20.08 -45.52
C ILE A 37 -3.54 20.55 -46.47
N TYR A 38 -3.99 21.79 -46.33
CA TYR A 38 -5.04 22.35 -47.18
C TYR A 38 -4.67 22.35 -48.67
N PHE A 39 -3.41 22.65 -49.02
CA PHE A 39 -2.95 22.68 -50.41
C PHE A 39 -2.65 21.28 -51.00
N TRP A 40 -2.37 20.27 -50.17
CA TRP A 40 -1.95 18.95 -50.66
C TRP A 40 -3.11 17.95 -50.72
N PHE A 41 -4.20 18.14 -49.96
CA PHE A 41 -5.26 17.16 -49.85
C PHE A 41 -6.62 17.75 -50.35
N PRO A 42 -7.53 16.90 -50.90
CA PRO A 42 -8.89 17.30 -51.20
C PRO A 42 -9.63 17.83 -49.96
N GLY A 43 -10.48 18.84 -50.13
CA GLY A 43 -11.11 19.57 -49.03
C GLY A 43 -11.68 18.78 -47.87
N PRO A 44 -12.45 17.69 -48.06
CA PRO A 44 -12.97 16.89 -46.93
C PRO A 44 -11.88 16.19 -46.13
N ILE A 45 -10.85 15.67 -46.80
CA ILE A 45 -9.72 14.97 -46.17
C ILE A 45 -8.84 15.97 -45.44
N ALA A 46 -8.57 17.13 -46.06
CA ALA A 46 -7.83 18.23 -45.45
C ALA A 46 -8.47 18.68 -44.15
N PHE A 47 -9.81 18.85 -44.15
CA PHE A 47 -10.56 19.25 -42.96
C PHE A 47 -10.43 18.25 -41.81
N LEU A 48 -10.55 16.92 -42.07
CA LEU A 48 -10.39 15.89 -41.08
C LEU A 48 -8.98 15.87 -40.49
N LEU A 49 -7.96 16.02 -41.34
CA LEU A 49 -6.56 16.01 -40.87
C LEU A 49 -6.24 17.25 -40.03
N ILE A 50 -6.73 18.44 -40.44
CA ILE A 50 -6.53 19.67 -39.68
C ILE A 50 -7.27 19.60 -38.34
N PHE A 51 -8.48 19.05 -38.31
CA PHE A 51 -9.23 18.87 -37.08
C PHE A 51 -8.54 17.90 -36.11
N ALA A 52 -8.04 16.76 -36.61
CA ALA A 52 -7.29 15.81 -35.81
C ALA A 52 -5.99 16.41 -35.22
N LEU A 53 -5.26 17.17 -36.06
CA LEU A 53 -4.04 17.85 -35.66
C LEU A 53 -4.31 18.94 -34.61
N ALA A 54 -5.37 19.72 -34.78
CA ALA A 54 -5.78 20.75 -33.82
C ALA A 54 -6.21 20.15 -32.48
N SER A 55 -6.97 19.05 -32.53
CA SER A 55 -7.40 18.32 -31.31
C SER A 55 -6.19 17.77 -30.56
N TRP A 56 -5.25 17.17 -31.25
CA TRP A 56 -4.01 16.67 -30.64
C TRP A 56 -3.19 17.79 -29.99
N ALA A 57 -3.03 18.89 -30.65
CA ALA A 57 -2.31 20.05 -30.12
C ALA A 57 -3.03 20.68 -28.91
N LEU A 58 -4.36 20.73 -28.92
CA LEU A 58 -5.13 21.18 -27.77
C LEU A 58 -4.88 20.30 -26.53
N LEU A 59 -4.90 18.98 -26.68
CA LEU A 59 -4.59 18.05 -25.61
C LEU A 59 -3.16 18.26 -25.09
N TYR A 60 -2.20 18.47 -25.98
CA TYR A 60 -0.81 18.73 -25.61
C TYR A 60 -0.64 20.03 -24.82
N ILE A 61 -1.30 21.11 -25.25
CA ILE A 61 -1.30 22.41 -24.54
C ILE A 61 -1.89 22.25 -23.14
N HIS A 62 -3.04 21.56 -23.01
CA HIS A 62 -3.66 21.33 -21.70
C HIS A 62 -2.79 20.47 -20.78
N SER A 63 -2.10 19.47 -21.33
CA SER A 63 -1.15 18.66 -20.57
C SER A 63 0.04 19.49 -20.05
N MET A 64 0.61 20.36 -20.90
CA MET A 64 1.69 21.26 -20.49
C MET A 64 1.25 22.27 -19.44
N LEU A 65 0.06 22.84 -19.59
CA LEU A 65 -0.52 23.77 -18.60
C LEU A 65 -0.80 23.06 -17.28
N GLY A 66 -1.37 21.86 -17.34
CA GLY A 66 -1.62 21.02 -16.15
C GLY A 66 -0.33 20.70 -15.41
N TYR A 67 0.72 20.35 -16.14
CA TYR A 67 2.05 20.10 -15.56
C TYR A 67 2.65 21.35 -14.90
N ALA A 68 2.54 22.51 -15.55
CA ALA A 68 3.01 23.78 -15.00
C ALA A 68 2.24 24.16 -13.73
N VAL A 69 0.92 24.02 -13.71
CA VAL A 69 0.08 24.26 -12.52
C VAL A 69 0.48 23.28 -11.40
N TYR A 70 0.69 22.02 -11.72
CA TYR A 70 1.14 21.02 -10.76
C TYR A 70 2.51 21.34 -10.18
N GLN A 71 3.46 21.73 -11.01
CA GLN A 71 4.82 22.04 -10.57
C GLN A 71 4.90 23.30 -9.70
N TYR A 72 4.09 24.30 -10.00
CA TYR A 72 4.09 25.61 -9.33
C TYR A 72 2.84 25.87 -8.48
N HIS A 73 2.14 24.80 -8.06
CA HIS A 73 0.88 24.94 -7.32
C HIS A 73 1.04 25.72 -6.00
N ALA A 74 2.18 25.57 -5.33
CA ALA A 74 2.46 26.27 -4.07
C ALA A 74 2.65 27.79 -4.29
N GLU A 75 3.41 28.17 -5.32
CA GLU A 75 3.67 29.56 -5.69
C GLU A 75 2.42 30.24 -6.28
N LEU A 76 1.55 29.48 -6.91
CA LEU A 76 0.27 29.95 -7.46
C LEU A 76 -0.82 30.12 -6.40
N GLY A 77 -0.55 29.76 -5.14
CA GLY A 77 -1.51 29.87 -4.04
C GLY A 77 -2.58 28.77 -4.05
N TYR A 78 -2.43 27.72 -4.88
CA TYR A 78 -3.24 26.51 -4.80
C TYR A 78 -2.74 25.54 -3.71
N GLY A 79 -1.67 25.92 -2.99
CA GLY A 79 -1.30 25.28 -1.74
C GLY A 79 -2.39 25.55 -0.70
N ILE A 80 -2.82 24.54 -0.01
CA ILE A 80 -3.69 24.69 1.17
C ILE A 80 -3.04 25.77 2.04
N ASP A 81 -3.78 26.84 2.34
CA ASP A 81 -3.28 27.99 3.12
C ASP A 81 -2.61 27.48 4.40
N ALA A 82 -1.27 27.62 4.44
CA ALA A 82 -0.49 27.15 5.59
C ALA A 82 -0.93 27.83 6.90
N GLU A 83 -1.49 29.06 6.81
CA GLU A 83 -2.02 29.79 7.96
C GLU A 83 -3.37 29.23 8.47
N GLN A 84 -4.23 28.73 7.59
CA GLN A 84 -5.46 28.04 8.03
C GLN A 84 -5.17 26.67 8.65
N ILE A 85 -4.04 26.07 8.27
CA ILE A 85 -3.59 24.79 8.82
C ILE A 85 -2.87 25.01 10.17
N MET A 86 -2.16 26.11 10.34
CA MET A 86 -1.41 26.40 11.57
C MET A 86 -2.29 26.57 12.81
N ASN A 87 -3.57 26.88 12.64
CA ASN A 87 -4.50 27.06 13.77
C ASN A 87 -5.28 25.78 14.16
N ASN A 88 -5.07 24.65 13.50
CA ASN A 88 -5.70 23.39 13.84
C ASN A 88 -4.64 22.32 14.13
N GLU A 89 -4.93 21.45 15.11
CA GLU A 89 -4.12 20.26 15.48
C GLU A 89 -3.80 19.30 14.30
N ASN A 90 -4.29 19.63 13.10
CA ASN A 90 -4.11 18.88 11.85
C ASN A 90 -2.81 19.19 11.07
N VAL A 91 -1.96 20.12 11.52
CA VAL A 91 -0.74 20.52 10.79
C VAL A 91 0.22 19.34 10.58
N GLN A 92 0.36 18.50 11.60
CA GLN A 92 1.17 17.29 11.49
C GLN A 92 0.58 16.29 10.51
N GLN A 93 -0.74 16.12 10.47
CA GLN A 93 -1.42 15.22 9.53
C GLN A 93 -1.19 15.63 8.07
N VAL A 94 -1.33 16.92 7.77
CA VAL A 94 -1.14 17.43 6.41
C VAL A 94 0.32 17.30 5.96
N HIS A 95 1.27 17.52 6.88
CA HIS A 95 2.69 17.37 6.57
C HIS A 95 3.06 15.91 6.24
N GLU A 96 2.52 14.95 6.99
CA GLU A 96 2.78 13.53 6.76
C GLU A 96 2.06 13.00 5.51
N ILE A 97 0.83 13.44 5.23
CA ILE A 97 0.13 13.15 3.96
C ILE A 97 0.95 13.68 2.77
N ARG A 98 1.56 14.87 2.90
CA ARG A 98 2.48 15.40 1.89
C ARG A 98 3.70 14.51 1.68
N LYS A 99 4.32 13.97 2.74
CA LYS A 99 5.47 13.05 2.60
C LYS A 99 5.10 11.79 1.79
N LEU A 100 3.94 11.20 2.06
CA LEU A 100 3.44 10.07 1.29
C LEU A 100 3.17 10.43 -0.19
N ALA A 101 2.58 11.62 -0.42
CA ALA A 101 2.35 12.12 -1.77
C ALA A 101 3.67 12.44 -2.51
N HIS A 102 4.65 13.03 -1.82
CA HIS A 102 5.98 13.25 -2.41
C HIS A 102 6.69 11.96 -2.78
N ALA A 103 6.55 10.90 -1.96
CA ALA A 103 7.10 9.60 -2.31
C ALA A 103 6.51 9.05 -3.61
N ASP A 104 5.20 9.21 -3.83
CA ASP A 104 4.54 8.80 -5.09
C ASP A 104 5.08 9.59 -6.29
N VAL A 105 5.33 10.90 -6.12
CA VAL A 105 5.95 11.75 -7.16
C VAL A 105 7.36 11.28 -7.47
N TYR A 106 8.19 11.05 -6.45
CA TYR A 106 9.55 10.55 -6.65
C TYR A 106 9.58 9.19 -7.36
N ILE A 107 8.63 8.31 -7.06
CA ILE A 107 8.49 7.02 -7.78
C ILE A 107 8.19 7.26 -9.26
N GLN A 108 7.28 8.19 -9.58
CA GLN A 108 6.92 8.52 -10.97
C GLN A 108 8.09 9.17 -11.73
N GLU A 109 8.91 9.97 -11.04
CA GLU A 109 10.12 10.58 -11.59
C GLU A 109 11.31 9.62 -11.70
N GLY A 110 11.19 8.37 -11.21
CA GLY A 110 12.28 7.41 -11.17
C GLY A 110 13.32 7.69 -10.09
N ARG A 111 13.06 8.60 -9.17
CA ARG A 111 13.91 8.99 -8.04
C ARG A 111 13.67 8.08 -6.83
N PHE A 112 13.99 6.81 -6.99
CA PHE A 112 13.62 5.77 -6.03
C PHE A 112 14.29 5.93 -4.65
N ASP A 113 15.50 6.48 -4.59
CA ASP A 113 16.22 6.68 -3.32
C ASP A 113 15.59 7.82 -2.50
N ASP A 114 15.12 8.88 -3.17
CA ASP A 114 14.38 9.96 -2.54
C ASP A 114 13.00 9.47 -2.05
N ALA A 115 12.32 8.64 -2.85
CA ALA A 115 11.06 8.00 -2.47
C ALA A 115 11.24 7.11 -1.24
N GLU A 116 12.29 6.29 -1.22
CA GLU A 116 12.61 5.41 -0.09
C GLU A 116 12.85 6.23 1.18
N SER A 117 13.62 7.30 1.10
CA SER A 117 13.90 8.21 2.21
C SER A 117 12.62 8.87 2.74
N ALA A 118 11.77 9.39 1.84
CA ALA A 118 10.49 9.99 2.21
C ALA A 118 9.54 9.00 2.89
N LEU A 119 9.48 7.75 2.42
CA LEU A 119 8.67 6.69 3.02
C LEU A 119 9.21 6.27 4.40
N TYR A 120 10.53 6.18 4.59
CA TYR A 120 11.11 5.92 5.91
C TYR A 120 10.79 7.03 6.90
N GLU A 121 10.83 8.30 6.49
CA GLU A 121 10.44 9.42 7.34
C GLU A 121 8.95 9.37 7.69
N ALA A 122 8.07 9.09 6.72
CA ALA A 122 6.63 8.93 6.97
C ALA A 122 6.32 7.74 7.90
N ALA A 123 7.11 6.66 7.83
CA ALA A 123 6.96 5.49 8.69
C ALA A 123 7.26 5.74 10.17
N LYS A 124 7.95 6.82 10.51
CA LYS A 124 8.19 7.22 11.91
C LYS A 124 6.92 7.71 12.61
N ASN A 125 5.93 8.18 11.86
CA ASN A 125 4.64 8.58 12.41
C ASN A 125 3.71 7.36 12.53
N PRO A 126 3.26 6.99 13.74
CA PRO A 126 2.43 5.79 13.96
C PRO A 126 1.15 5.77 13.11
N GLN A 127 0.56 6.93 12.83
CA GLN A 127 -0.68 7.05 12.06
C GLN A 127 -0.51 6.63 10.60
N TYR A 128 0.65 6.88 10.00
CA TYR A 128 0.93 6.63 8.58
C TYR A 128 1.93 5.49 8.37
N SER A 129 2.49 4.97 9.45
CA SER A 129 3.53 3.95 9.44
C SER A 129 3.14 2.73 8.60
N SER A 130 1.92 2.22 8.77
CA SER A 130 1.42 1.06 8.02
C SER A 130 1.39 1.32 6.51
N GLN A 131 0.89 2.47 6.08
CA GLN A 131 0.81 2.83 4.67
C GLN A 131 2.20 3.09 4.07
N ALA A 132 3.06 3.78 4.81
CA ALA A 132 4.41 4.06 4.37
C ALA A 132 5.24 2.78 4.20
N LEU A 133 5.18 1.86 5.18
CA LEU A 133 5.89 0.58 5.12
C LEU A 133 5.36 -0.33 4.01
N GLU A 134 4.04 -0.37 3.78
CA GLU A 134 3.47 -1.12 2.64
C GLU A 134 4.03 -0.61 1.31
N ARG A 135 4.04 0.73 1.09
CA ARG A 135 4.60 1.32 -0.13
C ARG A 135 6.10 1.04 -0.26
N LEU A 136 6.82 1.10 0.85
CA LEU A 136 8.24 0.80 0.91
C LEU A 136 8.54 -0.66 0.52
N ILE A 137 7.74 -1.61 1.01
CA ILE A 137 7.82 -3.02 0.62
C ILE A 137 7.62 -3.15 -0.89
N LYS A 138 6.55 -2.59 -1.44
CA LYS A 138 6.24 -2.65 -2.88
C LYS A 138 7.31 -1.99 -3.75
N LEU A 139 7.84 -0.84 -3.32
CA LEU A 139 8.94 -0.16 -3.99
C LEU A 139 10.18 -1.06 -4.04
N ASN A 140 10.57 -1.65 -2.91
CA ASN A 140 11.77 -2.48 -2.84
C ASN A 140 11.61 -3.82 -3.58
N MET A 141 10.40 -4.39 -3.62
CA MET A 141 10.08 -5.54 -4.47
C MET A 141 10.21 -5.20 -5.95
N ALA A 142 9.68 -4.05 -6.40
CA ALA A 142 9.83 -3.57 -7.77
C ALA A 142 11.29 -3.34 -8.16
N ARG A 143 12.13 -2.85 -7.23
CA ARG A 143 13.58 -2.68 -7.38
C ARG A 143 14.37 -4.00 -7.28
N LYS A 144 13.69 -5.12 -7.02
CA LYS A 144 14.31 -6.44 -6.81
C LYS A 144 15.36 -6.44 -5.69
N ASN A 145 15.09 -5.69 -4.61
CA ASN A 145 15.96 -5.61 -3.44
C ASN A 145 15.38 -6.43 -2.27
N PRO A 146 15.72 -7.73 -2.13
CA PRO A 146 15.15 -8.60 -1.09
C PRO A 146 15.53 -8.16 0.33
N VAL A 147 16.74 -7.63 0.52
CA VAL A 147 17.22 -7.20 1.84
C VAL A 147 16.39 -6.03 2.36
N ALA A 148 16.18 -5.01 1.54
CA ALA A 148 15.37 -3.84 1.93
C ALA A 148 13.89 -4.22 2.06
N THR A 149 13.37 -5.12 1.19
CA THR A 149 12.01 -5.66 1.31
C THR A 149 11.79 -6.35 2.65
N VAL A 150 12.68 -7.27 3.05
CA VAL A 150 12.59 -7.98 4.33
C VAL A 150 12.68 -7.03 5.52
N LYS A 151 13.56 -6.03 5.46
CA LYS A 151 13.69 -5.01 6.52
C LYS A 151 12.38 -4.23 6.70
N ALA A 152 11.79 -3.74 5.62
CA ALA A 152 10.53 -3.03 5.66
C ALA A 152 9.35 -3.93 6.10
N ALA A 153 9.33 -5.17 5.64
CA ALA A 153 8.33 -6.16 6.02
C ALA A 153 8.39 -6.49 7.52
N ARG A 154 9.57 -6.66 8.11
CA ARG A 154 9.70 -6.85 9.56
C ARG A 154 9.08 -5.69 10.31
N ALA A 155 9.44 -4.45 9.98
CA ALA A 155 8.88 -3.27 10.62
C ALA A 155 7.35 -3.18 10.46
N TYR A 156 6.80 -3.60 9.31
CA TYR A 156 5.36 -3.64 9.07
C TYR A 156 4.66 -4.65 9.98
N TYR A 157 5.19 -5.87 10.12
CA TYR A 157 4.58 -6.93 10.94
C TYR A 157 4.84 -6.77 12.44
N GLU A 158 5.72 -5.87 12.86
CA GLU A 158 5.93 -5.51 14.27
C GLU A 158 4.91 -4.48 14.78
N GLN A 159 4.04 -3.94 13.92
CA GLN A 159 3.05 -2.94 14.31
C GLN A 159 1.96 -3.53 15.20
N LYS A 160 1.60 -2.80 16.27
CA LYS A 160 0.56 -3.22 17.23
C LYS A 160 -0.84 -3.31 16.62
N ASP A 161 -1.13 -2.46 15.63
CA ASP A 161 -2.45 -2.32 15.00
C ASP A 161 -2.68 -3.22 13.78
N LEU A 162 -1.80 -4.18 13.54
CA LEU A 162 -1.85 -5.08 12.39
C LEU A 162 -3.21 -5.79 12.24
N PHE A 163 -3.86 -6.13 13.37
CA PHE A 163 -5.15 -6.81 13.39
C PHE A 163 -6.28 -6.01 12.73
N LYS A 164 -6.22 -4.66 12.71
CA LYS A 164 -7.23 -3.80 12.08
C LYS A 164 -7.30 -4.00 10.56
N HIS A 165 -6.21 -4.49 9.97
CA HIS A 165 -6.05 -4.67 8.54
C HIS A 165 -5.61 -6.09 8.16
N ALA A 166 -6.02 -7.09 8.95
CA ALA A 166 -5.58 -8.48 8.81
C ALA A 166 -5.70 -9.07 7.38
N PRO A 167 -6.81 -8.88 6.62
CA PRO A 167 -6.88 -9.36 5.24
C PRO A 167 -5.85 -8.71 4.31
N LYS A 168 -5.60 -7.41 4.49
CA LYS A 168 -4.61 -6.68 3.70
C LYS A 168 -3.19 -7.11 4.05
N ALA A 169 -2.92 -7.34 5.33
CA ALA A 169 -1.64 -7.86 5.81
C ALA A 169 -1.38 -9.26 5.25
N LEU A 170 -2.41 -10.13 5.18
CA LEU A 170 -2.28 -11.46 4.57
C LEU A 170 -1.99 -11.37 3.08
N ALA A 171 -2.68 -10.51 2.32
CA ALA A 171 -2.42 -10.30 0.91
C ALA A 171 -0.97 -9.82 0.67
N LEU A 172 -0.51 -8.84 1.45
CA LEU A 172 0.86 -8.36 1.38
C LEU A 172 1.88 -9.46 1.74
N TYR A 173 1.56 -10.31 2.74
CA TYR A 173 2.40 -11.45 3.09
C TYR A 173 2.56 -12.43 1.91
N GLN A 174 1.49 -12.72 1.18
CA GLN A 174 1.53 -13.59 0.00
C GLN A 174 2.40 -12.99 -1.12
N GLU A 175 2.35 -11.68 -1.34
CA GLU A 175 3.22 -10.99 -2.29
C GLU A 175 4.70 -11.11 -1.87
N ILE A 176 5.00 -10.88 -0.57
CA ILE A 176 6.35 -11.02 -0.03
C ILE A 176 6.83 -12.48 -0.10
N ASP A 177 5.96 -13.42 0.23
CA ASP A 177 6.27 -14.84 0.22
C ASP A 177 6.63 -15.36 -1.18
N SER A 178 5.95 -14.84 -2.21
CA SER A 178 6.29 -15.15 -3.60
C SER A 178 7.62 -14.54 -4.05
N PHE A 179 8.01 -13.40 -3.47
CA PHE A 179 9.25 -12.69 -3.78
C PHE A 179 10.45 -13.22 -2.98
N GLU A 180 10.27 -13.45 -1.67
CA GLU A 180 11.27 -13.97 -0.73
C GLU A 180 10.66 -15.12 0.10
N PRO A 181 10.71 -16.36 -0.42
CA PRO A 181 10.06 -17.52 0.22
C PRO A 181 10.59 -17.88 1.61
N ARG A 182 11.71 -17.30 2.03
CA ARG A 182 12.27 -17.53 3.38
C ARG A 182 11.75 -16.56 4.42
N PHE A 183 11.01 -15.54 3.99
CA PHE A 183 10.48 -14.54 4.92
C PHE A 183 9.41 -15.15 5.84
N LYS A 184 9.55 -14.91 7.16
CA LYS A 184 8.54 -15.15 8.18
C LYS A 184 8.54 -13.99 9.17
N PRO A 185 7.36 -13.51 9.63
CA PRO A 185 7.29 -12.56 10.74
C PRO A 185 7.98 -13.10 12.00
N MET A 186 8.70 -12.21 12.70
CA MET A 186 9.51 -12.59 13.86
C MET A 186 8.74 -12.64 15.18
N ASN A 187 7.48 -12.17 15.21
CA ASN A 187 6.65 -12.16 16.42
C ASN A 187 5.41 -13.06 16.27
N ALA A 188 4.94 -13.60 17.38
CA ALA A 188 3.79 -14.49 17.43
C ALA A 188 2.48 -13.74 17.13
N ASN A 189 2.34 -12.47 17.53
CA ASN A 189 1.15 -11.67 17.25
C ASN A 189 0.91 -11.52 15.73
N ALA A 190 1.95 -11.18 14.97
CA ALA A 190 1.81 -11.07 13.51
C ALA A 190 1.40 -12.41 12.88
N ARG A 191 2.01 -13.51 13.30
CA ARG A 191 1.64 -14.84 12.82
C ARG A 191 0.19 -15.19 13.18
N ALA A 192 -0.25 -14.89 14.42
CA ALA A 192 -1.63 -15.08 14.86
C ALA A 192 -2.61 -14.29 13.97
N VAL A 193 -2.32 -13.03 13.68
CA VAL A 193 -3.15 -12.16 12.83
C VAL A 193 -3.23 -12.70 11.41
N LEU A 194 -2.11 -13.14 10.83
CA LEU A 194 -2.07 -13.69 9.48
C LEU A 194 -2.82 -15.01 9.39
N ILE A 195 -2.57 -15.96 10.30
CA ILE A 195 -3.29 -17.25 10.34
C ILE A 195 -4.78 -17.00 10.55
N GLY A 196 -5.15 -16.14 11.52
CA GLY A 196 -6.53 -15.79 11.79
C GLY A 196 -7.26 -15.06 10.65
N ALA A 197 -6.54 -14.51 9.68
CA ALA A 197 -7.12 -13.91 8.48
C ALA A 197 -7.41 -14.91 7.35
N VAL A 198 -6.83 -16.11 7.40
CA VAL A 198 -7.04 -17.13 6.38
C VAL A 198 -8.46 -17.69 6.46
N ARG A 199 -9.19 -17.64 5.34
CA ARG A 199 -10.55 -18.19 5.19
C ARG A 199 -10.65 -19.23 4.07
N ASN A 200 -9.56 -19.45 3.34
CA ASN A 200 -9.53 -20.35 2.20
C ASN A 200 -8.64 -21.56 2.51
N PRO A 201 -9.18 -22.81 2.46
CA PRO A 201 -8.40 -24.03 2.70
C PRO A 201 -7.17 -24.18 1.79
N LYS A 202 -7.21 -23.60 0.58
CA LYS A 202 -6.07 -23.62 -0.35
C LYS A 202 -4.82 -22.92 0.18
N LEU A 203 -4.97 -22.07 1.19
CA LEU A 203 -3.86 -21.39 1.85
C LEU A 203 -3.27 -22.18 3.02
N LEU A 204 -3.59 -23.47 3.17
CA LEU A 204 -2.96 -24.36 4.15
C LEU A 204 -1.43 -24.28 4.12
N PRO A 205 -0.73 -24.28 2.97
CA PRO A 205 0.74 -24.17 2.96
C PRO A 205 1.26 -22.88 3.61
N VAL A 206 0.51 -21.78 3.50
CA VAL A 206 0.85 -20.50 4.14
C VAL A 206 0.73 -20.63 5.67
N VAL A 207 -0.35 -21.25 6.15
CA VAL A 207 -0.56 -21.48 7.59
C VAL A 207 0.53 -22.38 8.15
N GLU A 208 0.81 -23.51 7.50
CA GLU A 208 1.87 -24.44 7.93
C GLU A 208 3.24 -23.76 7.97
N LYS A 209 3.55 -22.94 6.99
CA LYS A 209 4.78 -22.15 6.96
C LYS A 209 4.87 -21.17 8.13
N LEU A 210 3.79 -20.45 8.45
CA LEU A 210 3.73 -19.52 9.57
C LEU A 210 3.79 -20.24 10.91
N ALA A 211 3.19 -21.42 11.03
CA ALA A 211 3.21 -22.27 12.23
C ALA A 211 4.56 -22.96 12.47
N THR A 212 5.29 -23.29 11.37
CA THR A 212 6.61 -23.93 11.47
C THR A 212 7.56 -23.08 12.33
N ASP A 213 8.29 -23.73 13.22
CA ASP A 213 9.26 -23.15 14.17
C ASP A 213 8.64 -22.21 15.23
N MET A 214 7.29 -22.06 15.27
CA MET A 214 6.65 -21.10 16.15
C MET A 214 6.86 -21.45 17.62
N GLN A 215 6.70 -22.71 17.98
CA GLN A 215 6.88 -23.17 19.36
C GLN A 215 8.33 -23.14 19.81
N GLU A 216 9.27 -23.39 18.90
CA GLU A 216 10.70 -23.42 19.21
C GLU A 216 11.30 -22.01 19.25
N LYS A 217 11.05 -21.20 18.22
CA LYS A 217 11.69 -19.87 18.06
C LYS A 217 11.00 -18.75 18.82
N LEU A 218 9.72 -18.91 19.14
CA LEU A 218 8.90 -17.91 19.81
C LEU A 218 8.45 -18.37 21.20
N GLU A 219 9.17 -19.30 21.82
CA GLU A 219 8.79 -19.87 23.12
C GLU A 219 8.59 -18.82 24.21
N GLN A 220 9.36 -17.75 24.19
CA GLN A 220 9.30 -16.64 25.15
C GLN A 220 8.39 -15.49 24.69
N ASP A 221 7.77 -15.59 23.50
CA ASP A 221 6.89 -14.54 23.01
C ASP A 221 5.54 -14.56 23.76
N PRO A 222 5.12 -13.46 24.41
CA PRO A 222 3.89 -13.40 25.18
C PRO A 222 2.64 -13.70 24.35
N ASP A 223 2.68 -13.49 23.04
CA ASP A 223 1.56 -13.72 22.12
C ASP A 223 1.56 -15.15 21.51
N LEU A 224 2.46 -16.04 21.94
CA LEU A 224 2.53 -17.42 21.41
C LEU A 224 1.20 -18.18 21.62
N ALA A 225 0.56 -18.01 22.79
CA ALA A 225 -0.74 -18.61 23.06
C ALA A 225 -1.82 -18.18 22.06
N LYS A 226 -1.81 -16.90 21.65
CA LYS A 226 -2.70 -16.34 20.64
C LYS A 226 -2.45 -16.94 19.27
N ALA A 227 -1.20 -17.17 18.91
CA ALA A 227 -0.84 -17.76 17.64
C ALA A 227 -1.24 -19.23 17.53
N LEU A 228 -1.04 -20.02 18.60
CA LEU A 228 -1.51 -21.40 18.68
C LEU A 228 -3.03 -21.50 18.65
N SER A 229 -3.74 -20.57 19.32
CA SER A 229 -5.20 -20.49 19.26
C SER A 229 -5.70 -20.16 17.84
N ALA A 230 -5.03 -19.26 17.13
CA ALA A 230 -5.38 -18.92 15.75
C ALA A 230 -5.17 -20.12 14.80
N GLU A 231 -4.10 -20.89 15.00
CA GLU A 231 -3.83 -22.11 14.25
C GLU A 231 -4.89 -23.18 14.51
N ALA A 232 -5.24 -23.43 15.78
CA ALA A 232 -6.28 -24.39 16.15
C ALA A 232 -7.64 -24.01 15.55
N LYS A 233 -8.02 -22.72 15.59
CA LYS A 233 -9.23 -22.21 14.94
C LYS A 233 -9.24 -22.42 13.44
N PHE A 234 -8.10 -22.20 12.78
CA PHE A 234 -7.99 -22.46 11.34
C PHE A 234 -8.27 -23.92 11.01
N TYR A 235 -7.71 -24.88 11.77
CA TYR A 235 -8.00 -26.29 11.53
C TYR A 235 -9.44 -26.65 11.83
N ALA A 236 -10.03 -26.14 12.91
CA ALA A 236 -11.43 -26.40 13.25
C ALA A 236 -12.43 -25.77 12.25
N GLU A 237 -12.26 -24.48 11.93
CA GLU A 237 -13.29 -23.69 11.21
C GLU A 237 -13.10 -23.70 9.69
N VAL A 238 -11.87 -23.81 9.21
CA VAL A 238 -11.55 -23.68 7.78
C VAL A 238 -11.25 -25.03 7.14
N MET A 239 -10.50 -25.87 7.86
CA MET A 239 -10.11 -27.20 7.37
C MET A 239 -11.12 -28.28 7.74
N ASN A 240 -11.96 -28.05 8.76
CA ASN A 240 -12.82 -29.05 9.41
C ASN A 240 -12.02 -30.28 9.89
N ASP A 241 -10.81 -30.04 10.38
CA ASP A 241 -9.91 -31.05 10.93
C ASP A 241 -9.93 -30.93 12.46
N ASP A 242 -10.97 -31.52 13.07
CA ASP A 242 -11.18 -31.48 14.52
C ASP A 242 -10.06 -32.19 15.27
N ASP A 243 -9.46 -33.25 14.72
CA ASP A 243 -8.40 -34.00 15.39
C ASP A 243 -7.16 -33.12 15.60
N LYS A 244 -6.72 -32.44 14.54
CA LYS A 244 -5.55 -31.54 14.63
C LYS A 244 -5.85 -30.31 15.49
N ALA A 245 -7.08 -29.78 15.42
CA ALA A 245 -7.51 -28.69 16.28
C ALA A 245 -7.49 -29.08 17.78
N ILE A 246 -8.01 -30.26 18.13
CA ILE A 246 -8.00 -30.80 19.49
C ILE A 246 -6.57 -30.97 20.01
N ASP A 247 -5.66 -31.51 19.20
CA ASP A 247 -4.26 -31.68 19.59
C ASP A 247 -3.56 -30.35 19.87
N LEU A 248 -3.76 -29.36 19.02
CA LEU A 248 -3.21 -28.00 19.21
C LEU A 248 -3.79 -27.29 20.45
N LEU A 249 -5.12 -27.45 20.70
CA LEU A 249 -5.76 -26.88 21.88
C LEU A 249 -5.29 -27.52 23.17
N LYS A 250 -5.04 -28.85 23.20
CA LYS A 250 -4.44 -29.51 24.35
C LYS A 250 -3.04 -29.01 24.62
N GLN A 251 -2.19 -28.91 23.58
CA GLN A 251 -0.84 -28.34 23.72
C GLN A 251 -0.86 -26.91 24.25
N LEU A 252 -1.81 -26.08 23.76
CA LEU A 252 -2.00 -24.71 24.24
C LEU A 252 -2.36 -24.67 25.73
N LEU A 253 -3.33 -25.52 26.17
CA LEU A 253 -3.78 -25.56 27.57
C LEU A 253 -2.71 -26.10 28.51
N ASP A 254 -1.92 -27.07 28.06
CA ASP A 254 -0.80 -27.64 28.83
C ASP A 254 0.32 -26.59 29.01
N LYS A 255 0.64 -25.84 27.96
CA LYS A 255 1.70 -24.83 27.99
C LYS A 255 1.30 -23.53 28.69
N PHE A 256 0.01 -23.15 28.58
CA PHE A 256 -0.52 -21.87 29.10
C PHE A 256 -1.76 -22.08 30.01
N PRO A 257 -1.63 -22.75 31.15
CA PRO A 257 -2.76 -23.15 32.00
C PRO A 257 -3.50 -21.98 32.68
N HIS A 258 -2.88 -20.78 32.73
CA HIS A 258 -3.39 -19.60 33.44
C HIS A 258 -3.57 -18.35 32.55
N GLY A 259 -3.57 -18.49 31.23
CA GLY A 259 -3.70 -17.35 30.30
C GLY A 259 -5.15 -16.90 30.05
N SER A 260 -5.31 -15.69 29.58
CA SER A 260 -6.61 -15.16 29.11
C SER A 260 -7.23 -16.00 27.97
N HIS A 261 -6.40 -16.72 27.23
CA HIS A 261 -6.82 -17.60 26.14
C HIS A 261 -7.42 -18.94 26.60
N LYS A 262 -7.28 -19.29 27.90
CA LYS A 262 -7.75 -20.57 28.46
C LYS A 262 -9.25 -20.78 28.22
N ILE A 263 -10.08 -19.80 28.61
CA ILE A 263 -11.54 -19.91 28.52
C ILE A 263 -11.98 -20.14 27.08
N GLU A 264 -11.38 -19.42 26.14
CA GLU A 264 -11.69 -19.55 24.72
C GLU A 264 -11.23 -20.88 24.15
N ALA A 265 -10.03 -21.33 24.54
CA ALA A 265 -9.47 -22.62 24.14
C ALA A 265 -10.28 -23.80 24.69
N GLU A 266 -10.69 -23.77 25.95
CA GLU A 266 -11.56 -24.80 26.57
C GLU A 266 -12.91 -24.87 25.89
N LYS A 267 -13.52 -23.70 25.55
CA LYS A 267 -14.77 -23.63 24.81
C LYS A 267 -14.65 -24.25 23.43
N LEU A 268 -13.62 -23.88 22.68
CA LEU A 268 -13.40 -24.42 21.34
C LEU A 268 -13.08 -25.92 21.38
N LEU A 269 -12.30 -26.36 22.36
CA LEU A 269 -12.02 -27.80 22.58
C LEU A 269 -13.30 -28.60 22.84
N GLY A 270 -14.20 -28.06 23.69
CA GLY A 270 -15.52 -28.67 23.93
C GLY A 270 -16.35 -28.79 22.66
N VAL A 271 -16.35 -27.77 21.81
CA VAL A 271 -17.07 -27.80 20.52
C VAL A 271 -16.51 -28.86 19.60
N CYS A 272 -15.18 -28.91 19.39
CA CYS A 272 -14.54 -29.91 18.52
C CYS A 272 -14.77 -31.34 19.03
N MET A 273 -14.69 -31.57 20.37
CA MET A 273 -14.96 -32.88 20.95
C MET A 273 -16.42 -33.33 20.73
N ASN A 274 -17.38 -32.44 20.88
CA ASN A 274 -18.80 -32.75 20.65
C ASN A 274 -19.07 -33.05 19.19
N MET A 275 -18.49 -32.30 18.25
CA MET A 275 -18.62 -32.57 16.80
C MET A 275 -18.06 -33.95 16.45
N LYS A 276 -16.90 -34.31 16.97
CA LYS A 276 -16.30 -35.63 16.76
C LYS A 276 -17.18 -36.78 17.29
N GLN A 277 -17.85 -36.60 18.45
CA GLN A 277 -18.75 -37.61 19.00
C GLN A 277 -20.03 -37.76 18.18
N THR A 278 -20.56 -36.67 17.61
CA THR A 278 -21.77 -36.70 16.77
C THR A 278 -21.53 -37.28 15.38
N LEU A 279 -20.30 -37.18 14.87
CA LEU A 279 -19.89 -37.71 13.55
C LEU A 279 -19.37 -39.16 13.60
N SER A 280 -19.10 -39.71 14.81
CA SER A 280 -18.82 -41.13 15.01
C SER A 280 -20.14 -41.82 15.40
N PRO A 281 -20.93 -42.39 14.45
CA PRO A 281 -22.08 -43.20 14.82
C PRO A 281 -21.55 -44.39 15.62
N ASN A 282 -22.16 -44.59 16.82
CA ASN A 282 -21.89 -45.76 17.64
C ASN A 282 -21.99 -47.03 16.78
N PRO A 283 -21.06 -48.01 16.98
CA PRO A 283 -21.05 -49.27 16.26
C PRO A 283 -22.30 -50.09 16.51
#